data_8b38d739cd62e3bec7169d26ac7cb4c7
#
_entry.id   8b38d739cd62e3bec7169d26ac7cb4c7
#
_cell.length_a   1.000
_cell.length_b   1.000
_cell.length_c   1.000
_cell.angle_alpha   90.00
_cell.angle_beta   90.00
_cell.angle_gamma   90.00
#
_symmetry.space_group_name_H-M   'P 1'
#
loop_
_entity.id
_entity.type
_entity.pdbx_description
1 polymer ?
#
loop_
_entity_poly.entity_id
_entity_poly.type
_entity_poly.pdbx_seq_one_letter_code
_entity_poly.pdbx_strand_id
1 'polypeptide(L)'
;MKISLVTDAWLPQVNGVVTTLVELGRELRAAGHQVQVIEPGQFRTRSCPGYAGIDLAIAPAKGLADKLDAFQPDAIHLATEGPLGWAGRRYCLRRGLAFTTAFHTKFPEIVNAAIRVPLRLGYAVMRHFHAPSSGVMVPTPSVLEMLRWRGFRNLREWTHGVDTELFAFRETAGDYPGLEEAARPIALFVGRVSYEKNIEAFLRVDLPGTKVVCGVGPVEAQLKERHPHVRWIGLLPRATLAQLYAAADVFVFPSRADTFGLVMAEAMACGTPVAAYPVDGPLTVLARRREEDGSSDARLGGAMHEDLQTACFAALAVPRHEARQRSLDFSWTQAASLFASFLVPAHGRGAPGSSPAVVTQMS
;
A
#
# COMPACT_ATOMS: atom_id res chain seq x y z
N MET A 1 0.20 6.18 24.49
CA MET A 1 0.47 7.48 23.84
C MET A 1 -0.78 7.96 23.11
N LYS A 2 -0.94 9.28 23.03
CA LYS A 2 -1.91 9.94 22.13
C LYS A 2 -1.24 10.18 20.77
N ILE A 3 -1.74 9.56 19.71
CA ILE A 3 -1.17 9.62 18.37
C ILE A 3 -2.16 10.29 17.43
N SER A 4 -1.76 11.37 16.74
CA SER A 4 -2.56 11.97 15.67
C SER A 4 -2.04 11.51 14.31
N LEU A 5 -2.89 10.84 13.53
CA LEU A 5 -2.68 10.49 12.13
C LEU A 5 -3.41 11.51 11.27
N VAL A 6 -2.68 12.27 10.47
CA VAL A 6 -3.23 13.27 9.55
C VAL A 6 -3.14 12.72 8.13
N THR A 7 -4.26 12.62 7.43
CA THR A 7 -4.32 11.99 6.11
C THR A 7 -5.34 12.66 5.19
N ASP A 8 -5.04 12.69 3.89
CA ASP A 8 -5.98 13.08 2.83
C ASP A 8 -6.68 11.85 2.20
N ALA A 9 -6.24 10.64 2.58
CA ALA A 9 -6.80 9.37 2.13
C ALA A 9 -7.53 8.67 3.29
N TRP A 10 -8.86 8.61 3.23
CA TRP A 10 -9.69 7.94 4.24
C TRP A 10 -10.98 7.40 3.62
N LEU A 11 -11.72 6.63 4.39
CA LEU A 11 -13.05 6.13 4.00
C LEU A 11 -13.96 7.28 3.53
N PRO A 12 -14.80 7.10 2.50
CA PRO A 12 -15.12 5.84 1.82
C PRO A 12 -14.19 5.47 0.65
N GLN A 13 -13.02 6.10 0.50
CA GLN A 13 -12.08 5.74 -0.55
C GLN A 13 -11.60 4.30 -0.38
N VAL A 14 -11.48 3.55 -1.50
CA VAL A 14 -10.95 2.19 -1.53
C VAL A 14 -9.57 2.21 -2.20
N ASN A 15 -8.53 2.20 -1.40
CA ASN A 15 -7.14 2.15 -1.86
C ASN A 15 -6.20 1.63 -0.76
N GLY A 16 -4.97 1.27 -1.13
CA GLY A 16 -3.98 0.69 -0.21
C GLY A 16 -3.61 1.60 0.96
N VAL A 17 -3.60 2.94 0.77
CA VAL A 17 -3.27 3.89 1.86
C VAL A 17 -4.35 3.87 2.93
N VAL A 18 -5.63 3.91 2.51
CA VAL A 18 -6.76 3.82 3.44
C VAL A 18 -6.73 2.51 4.21
N THR A 19 -6.54 1.37 3.53
CA THR A 19 -6.43 0.06 4.18
C THR A 19 -5.28 0.06 5.20
N THR A 20 -4.11 0.56 4.81
CA THR A 20 -2.95 0.66 5.72
C THR A 20 -3.25 1.47 6.97
N LEU A 21 -3.86 2.65 6.83
CA LEU A 21 -4.11 3.54 7.96
C LEU A 21 -5.25 3.03 8.86
N VAL A 22 -6.25 2.36 8.30
CA VAL A 22 -7.34 1.73 9.08
C VAL A 22 -6.78 0.59 9.92
N GLU A 23 -6.03 -0.34 9.31
CA GLU A 23 -5.43 -1.47 10.02
C GLU A 23 -4.39 -1.00 11.05
N LEU A 24 -3.50 -0.08 10.67
CA LEU A 24 -2.56 0.54 11.60
C LEU A 24 -3.27 1.17 12.80
N GLY A 25 -4.35 1.93 12.56
CA GLY A 25 -5.13 2.54 13.64
C GLY A 25 -5.80 1.52 14.54
N ARG A 26 -6.25 0.39 13.99
CA ARG A 26 -6.81 -0.74 14.75
C ARG A 26 -5.75 -1.35 15.67
N GLU A 27 -4.59 -1.70 15.13
CA GLU A 27 -3.51 -2.33 15.89
C GLU A 27 -2.91 -1.40 16.95
N LEU A 28 -2.73 -0.11 16.64
CA LEU A 28 -2.27 0.87 17.63
C LEU A 28 -3.25 1.01 18.80
N ARG A 29 -4.56 0.98 18.55
CA ARG A 29 -5.57 0.99 19.63
C ARG A 29 -5.55 -0.30 20.43
N ALA A 30 -5.40 -1.45 19.77
CA ALA A 30 -5.24 -2.74 20.43
C ALA A 30 -3.99 -2.78 21.34
N ALA A 31 -2.92 -2.08 20.94
CA ALA A 31 -1.71 -1.90 21.74
C ALA A 31 -1.84 -0.83 22.86
N GLY A 32 -3.06 -0.31 23.12
CA GLY A 32 -3.33 0.64 24.20
C GLY A 32 -3.01 2.11 23.87
N HIS A 33 -2.82 2.47 22.60
CA HIS A 33 -2.65 3.86 22.21
C HIS A 33 -4.01 4.53 21.96
N GLN A 34 -4.11 5.84 22.25
CA GLN A 34 -5.24 6.67 21.84
C GLN A 34 -4.92 7.24 20.44
N VAL A 35 -5.69 6.86 19.43
CA VAL A 35 -5.44 7.26 18.03
C VAL A 35 -6.57 8.16 17.53
N GLN A 36 -6.20 9.42 17.25
CA GLN A 36 -7.01 10.38 16.52
C GLN A 36 -6.66 10.30 15.05
N VAL A 37 -7.67 10.23 14.17
CA VAL A 37 -7.48 10.39 12.74
C VAL A 37 -8.09 11.72 12.32
N ILE A 38 -7.29 12.57 11.64
CA ILE A 38 -7.75 13.82 11.04
C ILE A 38 -7.77 13.61 9.53
N GLU A 39 -8.98 13.63 8.93
CA GLU A 39 -9.25 13.18 7.58
C GLU A 39 -10.26 14.10 6.85
N PRO A 40 -10.40 14.02 5.51
CA PRO A 40 -11.15 14.99 4.72
C PRO A 40 -12.62 15.14 5.09
N GLY A 41 -13.32 14.06 5.47
CA GLY A 41 -14.75 14.10 5.82
C GLY A 41 -15.08 14.97 7.04
N GLN A 42 -14.07 15.37 7.80
CA GLN A 42 -14.22 16.29 8.95
C GLN A 42 -14.15 17.78 8.53
N PHE A 43 -14.02 18.07 7.24
CA PHE A 43 -13.87 19.41 6.66
C PHE A 43 -14.81 19.63 5.49
N ARG A 44 -14.89 20.87 5.03
CA ARG A 44 -15.47 21.12 3.69
C ARG A 44 -14.51 20.55 2.65
N THR A 45 -15.05 19.81 1.70
CA THR A 45 -14.27 19.15 0.66
C THR A 45 -14.63 19.61 -0.74
N ARG A 46 -13.73 19.32 -1.67
CA ARG A 46 -13.92 19.37 -3.10
C ARG A 46 -13.33 18.11 -3.73
N SER A 47 -14.07 17.52 -4.67
CA SER A 47 -13.57 16.36 -5.40
C SER A 47 -12.27 16.68 -6.17
N CYS A 48 -11.34 15.75 -6.13
CA CYS A 48 -10.05 15.88 -6.83
C CYS A 48 -10.28 15.82 -8.35
N PRO A 49 -9.83 16.82 -9.12
CA PRO A 49 -9.96 16.78 -10.57
C PRO A 49 -9.30 15.53 -11.17
N GLY A 50 -10.03 14.81 -12.02
CA GLY A 50 -9.52 13.59 -12.68
C GLY A 50 -9.52 12.32 -11.80
N TYR A 51 -9.87 12.43 -10.52
CA TYR A 51 -9.93 11.28 -9.60
C TYR A 51 -11.26 11.24 -8.85
N ALA A 52 -12.27 10.63 -9.46
CA ALA A 52 -13.56 10.43 -8.82
C ALA A 52 -13.41 9.63 -7.50
N GLY A 53 -14.13 10.05 -6.46
CA GLY A 53 -14.10 9.40 -5.15
C GLY A 53 -12.92 9.81 -4.26
N ILE A 54 -12.08 10.76 -4.68
CA ILE A 54 -11.06 11.38 -3.82
C ILE A 54 -11.50 12.81 -3.53
N ASP A 55 -11.82 13.08 -2.28
CA ASP A 55 -12.20 14.41 -1.80
C ASP A 55 -11.05 15.06 -1.04
N LEU A 56 -10.75 16.31 -1.39
CA LEU A 56 -9.69 17.11 -0.79
C LEU A 56 -10.26 18.17 0.13
N ALA A 57 -9.73 18.29 1.33
CA ALA A 57 -10.14 19.31 2.29
C ALA A 57 -9.82 20.73 1.79
N ILE A 58 -10.79 21.64 1.92
CA ILE A 58 -10.65 23.05 1.54
C ILE A 58 -10.24 23.87 2.77
N ALA A 59 -9.13 24.60 2.67
CA ALA A 59 -8.62 25.51 3.72
C ALA A 59 -8.59 24.87 5.13
N PRO A 60 -8.05 23.64 5.32
CA PRO A 60 -8.18 22.90 6.56
C PRO A 60 -7.36 23.44 7.73
N ALA A 61 -6.52 24.46 7.52
CA ALA A 61 -5.48 24.86 8.47
C ALA A 61 -6.00 25.20 9.87
N LYS A 62 -7.11 25.96 9.98
CA LYS A 62 -7.70 26.33 11.29
C LYS A 62 -8.33 25.12 11.97
N GLY A 63 -9.22 24.40 11.29
CA GLY A 63 -9.90 23.25 11.88
C GLY A 63 -8.95 22.11 12.26
N LEU A 64 -7.86 21.91 11.50
CA LEU A 64 -6.80 20.98 11.85
C LEU A 64 -6.06 21.42 13.11
N ALA A 65 -5.71 22.70 13.22
CA ALA A 65 -5.06 23.24 14.41
C ALA A 65 -5.96 23.09 15.66
N ASP A 66 -7.25 23.45 15.57
CA ASP A 66 -8.20 23.31 16.66
C ASP A 66 -8.31 21.85 17.14
N LYS A 67 -8.29 20.87 16.21
CA LYS A 67 -8.34 19.42 16.52
C LYS A 67 -7.05 18.94 17.21
N LEU A 68 -5.88 19.35 16.74
CA LEU A 68 -4.61 19.00 17.35
C LEU A 68 -4.44 19.65 18.72
N ASP A 69 -4.85 20.90 18.86
CA ASP A 69 -4.81 21.63 20.13
C ASP A 69 -5.74 21.00 21.19
N ALA A 70 -6.93 20.56 20.78
CA ALA A 70 -7.87 19.91 21.68
C ALA A 70 -7.41 18.50 22.09
N PHE A 71 -6.82 17.74 21.17
CA PHE A 71 -6.36 16.37 21.45
C PHE A 71 -5.03 16.34 22.20
N GLN A 72 -4.14 17.30 21.97
CA GLN A 72 -2.78 17.36 22.55
C GLN A 72 -2.02 16.05 22.36
N PRO A 73 -1.67 15.70 21.11
CA PRO A 73 -1.02 14.43 20.80
C PRO A 73 0.42 14.38 21.34
N ASP A 74 0.82 13.21 21.84
CA ASP A 74 2.21 12.90 22.17
C ASP A 74 3.07 12.77 20.91
N ALA A 75 2.48 12.27 19.80
CA ALA A 75 3.13 12.11 18.52
C ALA A 75 2.20 12.49 17.35
N ILE A 76 2.78 13.10 16.31
CA ILE A 76 2.06 13.53 15.10
C ILE A 76 2.67 12.83 13.88
N HIS A 77 1.83 12.18 13.10
CA HIS A 77 2.20 11.54 11.84
C HIS A 77 1.39 12.12 10.69
N LEU A 78 2.08 12.63 9.66
CA LEU A 78 1.47 13.12 8.44
C LEU A 78 1.60 12.04 7.36
N ALA A 79 0.51 11.32 7.14
CA ALA A 79 0.52 10.12 6.30
C ALA A 79 0.48 10.42 4.80
N THR A 80 0.03 11.61 4.39
CA THR A 80 -0.12 11.98 2.98
C THR A 80 0.32 13.40 2.71
N GLU A 81 0.61 13.73 1.44
CA GLU A 81 1.14 15.02 0.99
C GLU A 81 0.07 15.94 0.40
N GLY A 82 -1.21 15.69 0.71
CA GLY A 82 -2.33 16.51 0.27
C GLY A 82 -2.57 17.73 1.16
N PRO A 83 -3.70 18.44 0.99
CA PRO A 83 -4.02 19.67 1.73
C PRO A 83 -3.95 19.54 3.24
N LEU A 84 -4.40 18.41 3.82
CA LEU A 84 -4.29 18.14 5.26
C LEU A 84 -2.84 17.90 5.68
N GLY A 85 -2.08 17.12 4.92
CA GLY A 85 -0.66 16.92 5.18
C GLY A 85 0.13 18.23 5.18
N TRP A 86 -0.08 19.10 4.19
CA TRP A 86 0.55 20.43 4.14
C TRP A 86 0.11 21.36 5.27
N ALA A 87 -1.15 21.29 5.67
CA ALA A 87 -1.64 22.06 6.82
C ALA A 87 -1.02 21.56 8.13
N GLY A 88 -0.93 20.26 8.34
CA GLY A 88 -0.27 19.60 9.47
C GLY A 88 1.23 19.96 9.54
N ARG A 89 1.94 19.86 8.41
CA ARG A 89 3.34 20.27 8.32
C ARG A 89 3.54 21.74 8.73
N ARG A 90 2.71 22.65 8.23
CA ARG A 90 2.76 24.06 8.59
C ARG A 90 2.48 24.30 10.06
N TYR A 91 1.49 23.59 10.61
CA TYR A 91 1.17 23.64 12.04
C TYR A 91 2.36 23.24 12.91
N CYS A 92 2.96 22.06 12.63
CA CYS A 92 4.11 21.56 13.38
C CYS A 92 5.31 22.51 13.29
N LEU A 93 5.66 23.00 12.10
CA LEU A 93 6.79 23.91 11.92
C LEU A 93 6.61 25.25 12.66
N ARG A 94 5.41 25.83 12.64
CA ARG A 94 5.14 27.11 13.35
C ARG A 94 5.24 26.97 14.84
N ARG A 95 4.95 25.80 15.39
CA ARG A 95 4.99 25.53 16.83
C ARG A 95 6.27 24.83 17.30
N GLY A 96 7.20 24.54 16.39
CA GLY A 96 8.42 23.85 16.70
C GLY A 96 8.21 22.38 17.12
N LEU A 97 7.10 21.77 16.69
CA LEU A 97 6.77 20.37 17.01
C LEU A 97 7.48 19.41 16.07
N ALA A 98 7.99 18.30 16.62
CA ALA A 98 8.49 17.20 15.81
C ALA A 98 7.32 16.38 15.24
N PHE A 99 7.52 15.79 14.06
CA PHE A 99 6.55 14.94 13.39
C PHE A 99 7.22 13.92 12.48
N THR A 100 6.52 12.86 12.16
CA THR A 100 6.92 11.86 11.17
C THR A 100 6.02 11.92 9.94
N THR A 101 6.49 11.37 8.83
CA THR A 101 5.74 11.30 7.57
C THR A 101 5.84 9.89 6.97
N ALA A 102 5.01 9.59 5.96
CA ALA A 102 5.13 8.36 5.18
C ALA A 102 5.12 8.67 3.68
N PHE A 103 5.81 7.86 2.89
CA PHE A 103 5.80 7.88 1.44
C PHE A 103 5.04 6.64 0.94
N HIS A 104 3.74 6.79 0.74
CA HIS A 104 2.88 5.68 0.31
C HIS A 104 2.77 5.54 -1.20
N THR A 105 2.89 6.63 -1.93
CA THR A 105 2.53 6.67 -3.36
C THR A 105 3.57 7.44 -4.15
N LYS A 106 3.96 6.91 -5.30
CA LYS A 106 4.83 7.59 -6.27
C LYS A 106 4.03 8.67 -7.03
N PHE A 107 3.54 9.68 -6.32
CA PHE A 107 2.76 10.78 -6.92
C PHE A 107 3.47 11.47 -8.09
N PRO A 108 4.80 11.70 -8.08
CA PRO A 108 5.48 12.30 -9.22
C PRO A 108 5.30 11.51 -10.52
N GLU A 109 5.29 10.18 -10.47
CA GLU A 109 5.04 9.30 -11.61
C GLU A 109 3.61 9.43 -12.11
N ILE A 110 2.64 9.45 -11.21
CA ILE A 110 1.22 9.60 -11.54
C ILE A 110 0.97 10.95 -12.21
N VAL A 111 1.49 12.03 -11.64
CA VAL A 111 1.35 13.39 -12.19
C VAL A 111 2.08 13.52 -13.52
N ASN A 112 3.28 12.94 -13.64
CA ASN A 112 4.01 12.93 -14.90
C ASN A 112 3.22 12.20 -16.00
N ALA A 113 2.64 11.04 -15.70
CA ALA A 113 1.82 10.30 -16.65
C ALA A 113 0.56 11.07 -17.08
N ALA A 114 -0.08 11.79 -16.15
CA ALA A 114 -1.32 12.52 -16.40
C ALA A 114 -1.12 13.84 -17.16
N ILE A 115 -0.16 14.66 -16.75
CA ILE A 115 0.02 16.04 -17.25
C ILE A 115 1.48 16.38 -17.64
N ARG A 116 2.34 15.37 -17.73
CA ARG A 116 3.74 15.49 -18.20
C ARG A 116 4.63 16.44 -17.38
N VAL A 117 4.33 16.66 -16.10
CA VAL A 117 5.23 17.40 -15.21
C VAL A 117 6.52 16.62 -15.03
N PRO A 118 7.71 17.25 -15.23
CA PRO A 118 8.98 16.55 -15.07
C PRO A 118 9.15 15.90 -13.70
N LEU A 119 9.55 14.63 -13.65
CA LEU A 119 9.72 13.87 -12.41
C LEU A 119 10.62 14.60 -11.38
N ARG A 120 11.69 15.27 -11.88
CA ARG A 120 12.60 16.05 -11.03
C ARG A 120 11.87 17.12 -10.20
N LEU A 121 10.86 17.77 -10.79
CA LEU A 121 10.07 18.80 -10.12
C LEU A 121 9.11 18.18 -9.10
N GLY A 122 8.40 17.13 -9.51
CA GLY A 122 7.53 16.37 -8.60
C GLY A 122 8.29 15.88 -7.35
N TYR A 123 9.46 15.25 -7.56
CA TYR A 123 10.29 14.80 -6.43
C TYR A 123 10.91 15.93 -5.62
N ALA A 124 11.16 17.10 -6.20
CA ALA A 124 11.60 18.27 -5.44
C ALA A 124 10.52 18.75 -4.46
N VAL A 125 9.25 18.78 -4.90
CA VAL A 125 8.10 19.13 -4.03
C VAL A 125 7.94 18.08 -2.90
N MET A 126 7.98 16.79 -3.24
CA MET A 126 7.90 15.72 -2.25
C MET A 126 9.04 15.81 -1.23
N ARG A 127 10.28 15.97 -1.71
CA ARG A 127 11.44 16.14 -0.82
C ARG A 127 11.29 17.37 0.08
N HIS A 128 10.79 18.49 -0.43
CA HIS A 128 10.51 19.67 0.39
C HIS A 128 9.48 19.39 1.48
N PHE A 129 8.43 18.62 1.15
CA PHE A 129 7.41 18.23 2.14
C PHE A 129 8.01 17.40 3.27
N HIS A 130 8.81 16.38 2.94
CA HIS A 130 9.38 15.43 3.89
C HIS A 130 10.62 15.93 4.64
N ALA A 131 11.35 16.92 4.09
CA ALA A 131 12.64 17.35 4.62
C ALA A 131 12.67 17.72 6.12
N PRO A 132 11.66 18.38 6.71
CA PRO A 132 11.66 18.73 8.13
C PRO A 132 11.18 17.59 9.04
N SER A 133 10.75 16.46 8.48
CA SER A 133 10.25 15.34 9.28
C SER A 133 11.40 14.62 10.00
N SER A 134 11.13 14.14 11.20
CA SER A 134 12.09 13.37 12.00
C SER A 134 12.26 11.94 11.49
N GLY A 135 11.33 11.44 10.69
CA GLY A 135 11.38 10.15 10.03
C GLY A 135 10.37 10.07 8.89
N VAL A 136 10.82 9.56 7.74
CA VAL A 136 9.99 9.28 6.57
C VAL A 136 9.82 7.77 6.46
N MET A 137 8.63 7.26 6.72
CA MET A 137 8.33 5.83 6.66
C MET A 137 8.12 5.41 5.20
N VAL A 138 8.80 4.35 4.79
CA VAL A 138 8.87 3.88 3.40
C VAL A 138 8.60 2.38 3.35
N PRO A 139 7.71 1.91 2.46
CA PRO A 139 7.17 0.54 2.55
C PRO A 139 8.13 -0.57 2.12
N THR A 140 9.12 -0.27 1.30
CA THR A 140 10.04 -1.28 0.75
C THR A 140 11.47 -0.77 0.65
N PRO A 141 12.48 -1.69 0.74
CA PRO A 141 13.90 -1.34 0.59
C PRO A 141 14.21 -0.66 -0.75
N SER A 142 13.61 -1.13 -1.85
CA SER A 142 13.84 -0.58 -3.18
C SER A 142 13.34 0.86 -3.31
N VAL A 143 12.13 1.16 -2.76
CA VAL A 143 11.61 2.53 -2.70
C VAL A 143 12.47 3.40 -1.78
N LEU A 144 12.95 2.86 -0.66
CA LEU A 144 13.86 3.57 0.24
C LEU A 144 15.14 3.96 -0.49
N GLU A 145 15.79 3.04 -1.20
CA GLU A 145 16.99 3.33 -2.00
C GLU A 145 16.70 4.37 -3.09
N MET A 146 15.60 4.21 -3.82
CA MET A 146 15.17 5.17 -4.82
C MET A 146 15.00 6.59 -4.26
N LEU A 147 14.42 6.72 -3.07
CA LEU A 147 14.28 8.02 -2.38
C LEU A 147 15.62 8.55 -1.88
N ARG A 148 16.51 7.69 -1.37
CA ARG A 148 17.87 8.05 -0.97
C ARG A 148 18.65 8.66 -2.12
N TRP A 149 18.63 8.03 -3.28
CA TRP A 149 19.22 8.56 -4.52
C TRP A 149 18.65 9.91 -4.96
N ARG A 150 17.38 10.17 -4.64
CA ARG A 150 16.72 11.46 -4.89
C ARG A 150 16.96 12.50 -3.80
N GLY A 151 17.84 12.21 -2.82
CA GLY A 151 18.25 13.14 -1.77
C GLY A 151 17.25 13.29 -0.62
N PHE A 152 16.35 12.32 -0.43
CA PHE A 152 15.54 12.27 0.79
C PHE A 152 16.40 11.82 1.98
N ARG A 153 16.06 12.31 3.16
CA ARG A 153 16.76 12.03 4.41
C ARG A 153 15.79 11.42 5.43
N ASN A 154 16.34 10.92 6.53
CA ASN A 154 15.59 10.35 7.66
C ASN A 154 14.64 9.21 7.25
N LEU A 155 15.00 8.45 6.21
CA LEU A 155 14.20 7.32 5.71
C LEU A 155 14.21 6.19 6.73
N ARG A 156 13.01 5.59 6.95
CA ARG A 156 12.78 4.45 7.83
C ARG A 156 12.02 3.40 7.03
N GLU A 157 12.57 2.21 6.94
CA GLU A 157 11.85 1.08 6.33
C GLU A 157 10.71 0.68 7.25
N TRP A 158 9.49 0.72 6.72
CA TRP A 158 8.27 0.35 7.44
C TRP A 158 7.37 -0.49 6.54
N THR A 159 7.39 -1.78 6.77
CA THR A 159 6.57 -2.73 6.00
C THR A 159 5.09 -2.65 6.39
N HIS A 160 4.26 -3.35 5.60
CA HIS A 160 2.83 -3.46 5.84
C HIS A 160 2.48 -4.89 6.27
N GLY A 161 1.25 -5.09 6.74
CA GLY A 161 0.72 -6.39 7.12
C GLY A 161 -0.40 -6.88 6.20
N VAL A 162 -0.87 -8.07 6.48
CA VAL A 162 -2.09 -8.64 5.92
C VAL A 162 -2.93 -9.25 7.06
N ASP A 163 -4.25 -9.14 6.95
CA ASP A 163 -5.19 -9.77 7.89
C ASP A 163 -5.38 -11.23 7.49
N THR A 164 -4.62 -12.11 8.10
CA THR A 164 -4.61 -13.54 7.77
C THR A 164 -5.79 -14.33 8.34
N GLU A 165 -6.61 -13.70 9.18
CA GLU A 165 -7.88 -14.28 9.65
C GLU A 165 -8.98 -14.00 8.62
N LEU A 166 -9.06 -12.77 8.15
CA LEU A 166 -9.99 -12.37 7.10
C LEU A 166 -9.66 -13.03 5.75
N PHE A 167 -8.38 -12.98 5.35
CA PHE A 167 -7.85 -13.63 4.16
C PHE A 167 -7.34 -15.02 4.52
N ALA A 168 -8.28 -15.91 4.88
CA ALA A 168 -7.98 -17.23 5.37
C ALA A 168 -7.50 -18.18 4.27
N PHE A 169 -6.50 -18.98 4.59
CA PHE A 169 -5.93 -19.99 3.69
C PHE A 169 -6.95 -21.06 3.31
N ARG A 170 -6.93 -21.46 2.03
CA ARG A 170 -7.60 -22.64 1.51
C ARG A 170 -6.62 -23.48 0.71
N GLU A 171 -6.53 -24.77 1.03
CA GLU A 171 -5.59 -25.69 0.40
C GLU A 171 -5.91 -25.91 -1.08
N THR A 172 -7.19 -25.95 -1.41
CA THR A 172 -7.69 -26.00 -2.79
C THR A 172 -8.38 -24.70 -3.17
N ALA A 173 -8.40 -24.40 -4.47
CA ALA A 173 -9.17 -23.28 -4.96
C ALA A 173 -10.65 -23.46 -4.61
N GLY A 174 -11.22 -22.47 -3.93
CA GLY A 174 -12.60 -22.50 -3.48
C GLY A 174 -13.60 -22.22 -4.60
N ASP A 175 -14.88 -22.37 -4.28
CA ASP A 175 -15.95 -21.92 -5.16
C ASP A 175 -16.26 -20.45 -4.88
N TYR A 176 -16.67 -19.75 -5.91
CA TYR A 176 -17.14 -18.37 -5.81
C TYR A 176 -18.44 -18.21 -6.64
N PRO A 177 -19.50 -17.60 -6.08
CA PRO A 177 -20.76 -17.43 -6.78
C PRO A 177 -20.60 -16.74 -8.14
N GLY A 178 -21.05 -17.41 -9.21
CA GLY A 178 -20.91 -16.99 -10.59
C GLY A 178 -19.61 -17.39 -11.29
N LEU A 179 -18.75 -18.19 -10.65
CA LEU A 179 -17.55 -18.77 -11.25
C LEU A 179 -17.55 -20.32 -11.19
N GLU A 180 -18.66 -20.97 -10.81
CA GLU A 180 -18.77 -22.41 -10.65
C GLU A 180 -18.45 -23.18 -11.95
N GLU A 181 -18.89 -22.62 -13.08
CA GLU A 181 -18.67 -23.20 -14.42
C GLU A 181 -17.49 -22.52 -15.17
N ALA A 182 -16.73 -21.66 -14.49
CA ALA A 182 -15.62 -20.96 -15.10
C ALA A 182 -14.50 -21.93 -15.48
N ALA A 183 -14.06 -21.86 -16.73
CA ALA A 183 -12.89 -22.67 -17.16
C ALA A 183 -11.65 -22.25 -16.36
N ARG A 184 -10.93 -23.26 -15.86
CA ARG A 184 -9.67 -23.04 -15.13
C ARG A 184 -8.46 -23.07 -16.08
N PRO A 185 -7.36 -22.39 -15.71
CA PRO A 185 -7.18 -21.62 -14.48
C PRO A 185 -7.98 -20.30 -14.45
N ILE A 186 -8.38 -19.88 -13.24
CA ILE A 186 -8.98 -18.57 -13.00
C ILE A 186 -7.86 -17.59 -12.69
N ALA A 187 -7.61 -16.65 -13.63
CA ALA A 187 -6.66 -15.58 -13.46
C ALA A 187 -7.36 -14.32 -12.95
N LEU A 188 -6.97 -13.82 -11.78
CA LEU A 188 -7.63 -12.72 -11.08
C LEU A 188 -6.77 -11.45 -11.06
N PHE A 189 -7.39 -10.33 -11.41
CA PHE A 189 -6.89 -8.97 -11.14
C PHE A 189 -7.78 -8.31 -10.09
N VAL A 190 -7.18 -7.65 -9.10
CA VAL A 190 -7.87 -6.82 -8.10
C VAL A 190 -7.21 -5.47 -8.02
N GLY A 191 -7.99 -4.42 -8.18
CA GLY A 191 -7.52 -3.06 -8.07
C GLY A 191 -8.32 -2.05 -8.88
N ARG A 192 -7.89 -0.78 -8.80
CA ARG A 192 -8.50 0.28 -9.63
C ARG A 192 -8.32 -0.05 -11.11
N VAL A 193 -9.38 0.04 -11.88
CA VAL A 193 -9.35 -0.17 -13.34
C VAL A 193 -8.87 1.11 -14.02
N SER A 194 -7.53 1.26 -14.10
CA SER A 194 -6.87 2.48 -14.54
C SER A 194 -5.52 2.20 -15.22
N TYR A 195 -5.02 3.15 -15.99
CA TYR A 195 -3.78 2.99 -16.75
C TYR A 195 -2.55 2.77 -15.88
N GLU A 196 -2.47 3.45 -14.71
CA GLU A 196 -1.34 3.30 -13.78
C GLU A 196 -1.25 1.90 -13.17
N LYS A 197 -2.37 1.16 -13.13
CA LYS A 197 -2.40 -0.25 -12.71
C LYS A 197 -2.06 -1.22 -13.84
N ASN A 198 -1.84 -0.70 -15.06
CA ASN A 198 -1.42 -1.48 -16.23
C ASN A 198 -2.33 -2.68 -16.53
N ILE A 199 -3.64 -2.53 -16.27
CA ILE A 199 -4.62 -3.61 -16.42
C ILE A 199 -4.65 -4.17 -17.85
N GLU A 200 -4.34 -3.35 -18.88
CA GLU A 200 -4.27 -3.83 -20.24
C GLU A 200 -3.21 -4.92 -20.43
N ALA A 201 -2.09 -4.89 -19.69
CA ALA A 201 -1.12 -5.95 -19.73
C ALA A 201 -1.72 -7.28 -19.25
N PHE A 202 -2.53 -7.27 -18.17
CA PHE A 202 -3.28 -8.45 -17.72
C PHE A 202 -4.27 -8.95 -18.79
N LEU A 203 -5.01 -8.04 -19.41
CA LEU A 203 -6.01 -8.41 -20.40
C LEU A 203 -5.39 -9.04 -21.66
N ARG A 204 -4.15 -8.65 -22.01
CA ARG A 204 -3.39 -9.20 -23.16
C ARG A 204 -2.71 -10.53 -22.89
N VAL A 205 -2.50 -10.92 -21.61
CA VAL A 205 -1.89 -12.22 -21.31
C VAL A 205 -2.71 -13.34 -21.96
N ASP A 206 -2.06 -14.19 -22.74
CA ASP A 206 -2.71 -15.36 -23.34
C ASP A 206 -2.61 -16.55 -22.38
N LEU A 207 -3.65 -16.70 -21.55
CA LEU A 207 -3.80 -17.82 -20.63
C LEU A 207 -5.09 -18.58 -20.97
N PRO A 208 -5.03 -19.91 -20.95
CA PRO A 208 -6.27 -20.69 -20.99
C PRO A 208 -7.13 -20.35 -19.76
N GLY A 209 -8.42 -20.66 -19.84
CA GLY A 209 -9.33 -20.47 -18.70
C GLY A 209 -10.00 -19.10 -18.63
N THR A 210 -10.28 -18.64 -17.43
CA THR A 210 -11.13 -17.45 -17.21
C THR A 210 -10.35 -16.29 -16.60
N LYS A 211 -10.46 -15.11 -17.20
CA LYS A 211 -9.98 -13.85 -16.61
C LYS A 211 -11.07 -13.18 -15.82
N VAL A 212 -10.74 -12.75 -14.60
CA VAL A 212 -11.64 -12.07 -13.67
C VAL A 212 -11.03 -10.75 -13.25
N VAL A 213 -11.82 -9.68 -13.31
CA VAL A 213 -11.45 -8.33 -12.86
C VAL A 213 -12.35 -7.91 -11.72
N CYS A 214 -11.76 -7.64 -10.56
CA CYS A 214 -12.44 -7.07 -9.40
C CYS A 214 -11.94 -5.64 -9.15
N GLY A 215 -12.84 -4.69 -9.29
CA GLY A 215 -12.57 -3.27 -9.12
C GLY A 215 -13.30 -2.42 -10.13
N VAL A 216 -13.25 -1.11 -9.93
CA VAL A 216 -13.84 -0.10 -10.81
C VAL A 216 -12.81 0.97 -11.14
N GLY A 217 -13.03 1.76 -12.20
CA GLY A 217 -12.13 2.85 -12.52
C GLY A 217 -12.44 3.55 -13.84
N PRO A 218 -11.66 4.59 -14.16
CA PRO A 218 -12.00 5.51 -15.26
C PRO A 218 -11.97 4.86 -16.65
N VAL A 219 -11.25 3.72 -16.82
CA VAL A 219 -11.14 3.04 -18.11
C VAL A 219 -11.99 1.77 -18.21
N GLU A 220 -12.79 1.47 -17.17
CA GLU A 220 -13.58 0.23 -17.07
C GLU A 220 -14.55 0.05 -18.23
N ALA A 221 -15.38 1.06 -18.52
CA ALA A 221 -16.38 0.97 -19.57
C ALA A 221 -15.77 0.63 -20.94
N GLN A 222 -14.70 1.35 -21.31
CA GLN A 222 -13.97 1.13 -22.55
C GLN A 222 -13.35 -0.28 -22.62
N LEU A 223 -12.82 -0.77 -21.50
CA LEU A 223 -12.17 -2.09 -21.46
C LEU A 223 -13.21 -3.23 -21.49
N LYS A 224 -14.39 -3.05 -20.88
CA LYS A 224 -15.48 -4.03 -20.96
C LYS A 224 -15.96 -4.23 -22.41
N GLU A 225 -16.08 -3.15 -23.17
CA GLU A 225 -16.46 -3.24 -24.59
C GLU A 225 -15.42 -4.00 -25.43
N ARG A 226 -14.13 -3.78 -25.17
CA ARG A 226 -13.04 -4.43 -25.88
C ARG A 226 -12.79 -5.89 -25.45
N HIS A 227 -13.19 -6.24 -24.22
CA HIS A 227 -12.94 -7.55 -23.62
C HIS A 227 -14.22 -8.17 -23.02
N PRO A 228 -15.25 -8.46 -23.84
CA PRO A 228 -16.56 -8.95 -23.37
C PRO A 228 -16.49 -10.35 -22.76
N HIS A 229 -15.45 -11.13 -23.04
CA HIS A 229 -15.21 -12.46 -22.49
C HIS A 229 -14.63 -12.46 -21.07
N VAL A 230 -14.17 -11.30 -20.57
CA VAL A 230 -13.64 -11.15 -19.21
C VAL A 230 -14.79 -11.01 -18.22
N ARG A 231 -14.68 -11.63 -17.05
CA ARG A 231 -15.65 -11.51 -15.96
C ARG A 231 -15.34 -10.26 -15.14
N TRP A 232 -16.19 -9.24 -15.24
CA TRP A 232 -16.06 -7.98 -14.50
C TRP A 232 -17.00 -7.99 -13.31
N ILE A 233 -16.46 -8.02 -12.09
CA ILE A 233 -17.23 -8.20 -10.85
C ILE A 233 -17.57 -6.84 -10.19
N GLY A 234 -16.73 -5.80 -10.43
CA GLY A 234 -16.88 -4.52 -9.75
C GLY A 234 -16.22 -4.51 -8.36
N LEU A 235 -16.70 -3.63 -7.47
CA LEU A 235 -16.17 -3.53 -6.09
C LEU A 235 -16.83 -4.56 -5.19
N LEU A 236 -16.04 -5.17 -4.32
CA LEU A 236 -16.51 -6.13 -3.32
C LEU A 236 -16.15 -5.68 -1.90
N PRO A 237 -17.00 -6.02 -0.91
CA PRO A 237 -16.61 -6.00 0.49
C PRO A 237 -15.41 -6.93 0.74
N ARG A 238 -14.55 -6.60 1.71
CA ARG A 238 -13.30 -7.36 1.98
C ARG A 238 -13.54 -8.86 2.24
N ALA A 239 -14.61 -9.22 2.96
CA ALA A 239 -14.94 -10.62 3.23
C ALA A 239 -15.28 -11.40 1.94
N THR A 240 -16.03 -10.78 1.02
CA THR A 240 -16.35 -11.37 -0.27
C THR A 240 -15.12 -11.41 -1.19
N LEU A 241 -14.26 -10.37 -1.10
CA LEU A 241 -13.00 -10.33 -1.83
C LEU A 241 -12.06 -11.46 -1.39
N ALA A 242 -12.01 -11.81 -0.10
CA ALA A 242 -11.25 -12.94 0.40
C ALA A 242 -11.70 -14.28 -0.23
N GLN A 243 -13.02 -14.46 -0.42
CA GLN A 243 -13.56 -15.63 -1.10
C GLN A 243 -13.14 -15.66 -2.59
N LEU A 244 -13.15 -14.51 -3.25
CA LEU A 244 -12.71 -14.39 -4.64
C LEU A 244 -11.22 -14.69 -4.81
N TYR A 245 -10.36 -14.18 -3.91
CA TYR A 245 -8.94 -14.57 -3.91
C TYR A 245 -8.80 -16.09 -3.73
N ALA A 246 -9.49 -16.69 -2.77
CA ALA A 246 -9.40 -18.12 -2.52
C ALA A 246 -9.87 -18.99 -3.70
N ALA A 247 -10.79 -18.48 -4.53
CA ALA A 247 -11.30 -19.17 -5.72
C ALA A 247 -10.36 -19.09 -6.93
N ALA A 248 -9.43 -18.12 -6.96
CA ALA A 248 -8.50 -17.94 -8.06
C ALA A 248 -7.34 -18.95 -8.02
N ASP A 249 -6.82 -19.30 -9.21
CA ASP A 249 -5.64 -20.15 -9.38
C ASP A 249 -4.35 -19.31 -9.42
N VAL A 250 -4.44 -18.09 -9.97
CA VAL A 250 -3.33 -17.13 -9.99
C VAL A 250 -3.85 -15.70 -9.84
N PHE A 251 -3.20 -14.93 -9.00
CA PHE A 251 -3.41 -13.49 -8.90
C PHE A 251 -2.39 -12.77 -9.78
N VAL A 252 -2.86 -11.98 -10.74
CA VAL A 252 -1.98 -11.26 -11.66
C VAL A 252 -1.86 -9.81 -11.26
N PHE A 253 -0.64 -9.38 -10.95
CA PHE A 253 -0.31 -8.03 -10.53
C PHE A 253 0.53 -7.31 -11.60
N PRO A 254 -0.12 -6.65 -12.59
CA PRO A 254 0.57 -6.06 -13.72
C PRO A 254 1.14 -4.67 -13.45
N SER A 255 0.91 -4.10 -12.25
CA SER A 255 1.36 -2.76 -11.91
C SER A 255 2.88 -2.66 -11.82
N ARG A 256 3.44 -1.55 -12.34
CA ARG A 256 4.85 -1.20 -12.24
C ARG A 256 5.12 -0.01 -11.31
N ALA A 257 4.07 0.62 -10.79
CA ALA A 257 4.16 1.88 -10.05
C ALA A 257 3.84 1.75 -8.55
N ASP A 258 3.33 0.62 -8.10
CA ASP A 258 2.98 0.41 -6.70
C ASP A 258 4.23 0.31 -5.82
N THR A 259 4.14 0.89 -4.63
CA THR A 259 5.25 0.90 -3.66
C THR A 259 5.34 -0.39 -2.86
N PHE A 260 4.20 -1.05 -2.58
CA PHE A 260 4.12 -2.34 -1.87
C PHE A 260 3.17 -3.31 -2.57
N GLY A 261 1.87 -2.97 -2.69
CA GLY A 261 0.86 -3.82 -3.29
C GLY A 261 0.22 -4.78 -2.30
N LEU A 262 -0.56 -4.26 -1.33
CA LEU A 262 -1.28 -5.04 -0.30
C LEU A 262 -2.09 -6.22 -0.88
N VAL A 263 -2.69 -6.02 -2.05
CA VAL A 263 -3.47 -7.05 -2.77
C VAL A 263 -2.68 -8.33 -3.08
N MET A 264 -1.35 -8.24 -3.23
CA MET A 264 -0.50 -9.41 -3.39
C MET A 264 -0.42 -10.21 -2.07
N ALA A 265 -0.23 -9.52 -0.95
CA ALA A 265 -0.20 -10.17 0.37
C ALA A 265 -1.57 -10.78 0.72
N GLU A 266 -2.68 -10.11 0.34
CA GLU A 266 -4.04 -10.62 0.51
C GLU A 266 -4.28 -11.90 -0.31
N ALA A 267 -3.88 -11.91 -1.59
CA ALA A 267 -3.97 -13.09 -2.45
C ALA A 267 -3.16 -14.26 -1.88
N MET A 268 -1.90 -14.02 -1.53
CA MET A 268 -1.03 -15.03 -0.92
C MET A 268 -1.59 -15.57 0.40
N ALA A 269 -2.19 -14.71 1.22
CA ALA A 269 -2.82 -15.13 2.48
C ALA A 269 -3.95 -16.14 2.25
N CYS A 270 -4.71 -16.00 1.16
CA CYS A 270 -5.70 -16.98 0.72
C CYS A 270 -5.09 -18.23 0.05
N GLY A 271 -3.76 -18.27 -0.12
CA GLY A 271 -3.06 -19.36 -0.82
C GLY A 271 -2.97 -19.15 -2.33
N THR A 272 -3.34 -18.00 -2.87
CA THR A 272 -3.32 -17.76 -4.30
C THR A 272 -1.96 -17.19 -4.71
N PRO A 273 -1.18 -17.91 -5.54
CA PRO A 273 0.13 -17.45 -5.97
C PRO A 273 0.03 -16.23 -6.88
N VAL A 274 1.05 -15.39 -6.87
CA VAL A 274 1.06 -14.10 -7.55
C VAL A 274 1.98 -14.13 -8.77
N ALA A 275 1.49 -13.62 -9.90
CA ALA A 275 2.29 -13.34 -11.09
C ALA A 275 2.52 -11.84 -11.23
N ALA A 276 3.78 -11.39 -11.36
CA ALA A 276 4.10 -9.97 -11.40
C ALA A 276 5.34 -9.66 -12.26
N TYR A 277 5.55 -8.38 -12.54
CA TYR A 277 6.82 -7.87 -13.04
C TYR A 277 7.86 -7.78 -11.89
N PRO A 278 9.18 -7.92 -12.17
CA PRO A 278 10.23 -7.80 -11.17
C PRO A 278 10.53 -6.32 -10.84
N VAL A 279 9.57 -5.64 -10.20
CA VAL A 279 9.66 -4.23 -9.79
C VAL A 279 9.51 -4.09 -8.28
N ASP A 280 9.68 -2.88 -7.75
CA ASP A 280 9.83 -2.58 -6.31
C ASP A 280 8.90 -3.35 -5.36
N GLY A 281 7.59 -3.26 -5.54
CA GLY A 281 6.61 -3.95 -4.70
C GLY A 281 6.76 -5.47 -4.76
N PRO A 282 6.61 -6.09 -5.94
CA PRO A 282 6.77 -7.54 -6.11
C PRO A 282 8.10 -8.09 -5.63
N LEU A 283 9.24 -7.40 -5.88
CA LEU A 283 10.54 -7.83 -5.40
C LEU A 283 10.61 -7.95 -3.88
N THR A 284 9.87 -7.11 -3.15
CA THR A 284 9.79 -7.17 -1.69
C THR A 284 8.77 -8.18 -1.21
N VAL A 285 7.59 -8.20 -1.86
CA VAL A 285 6.45 -8.97 -1.36
C VAL A 285 6.56 -10.45 -1.73
N LEU A 286 7.03 -10.79 -2.94
CA LEU A 286 7.11 -12.17 -3.41
C LEU A 286 8.43 -12.85 -3.05
N ALA A 287 9.56 -12.13 -3.07
CA ALA A 287 10.85 -12.70 -2.76
C ALA A 287 11.16 -12.60 -1.25
N ARG A 288 11.61 -13.68 -0.65
CA ARG A 288 12.24 -13.61 0.68
C ARG A 288 13.64 -13.03 0.55
N ARG A 289 14.06 -12.14 1.46
CA ARG A 289 15.47 -11.77 1.59
C ARG A 289 16.27 -13.06 1.86
N ARG A 290 17.35 -13.27 1.10
CA ARG A 290 18.34 -14.28 1.44
C ARG A 290 18.84 -13.97 2.86
N GLU A 291 18.72 -14.90 3.77
CA GLU A 291 19.43 -14.83 5.02
C GLU A 291 20.93 -14.95 4.72
N GLU A 292 21.78 -14.26 5.47
CA GLU A 292 23.23 -14.23 5.25
C GLU A 292 23.90 -15.62 5.43
N ASP A 293 23.13 -16.62 5.91
CA ASP A 293 23.58 -18.00 6.15
C ASP A 293 23.66 -18.89 4.90
N GLY A 294 23.26 -18.36 3.74
CA GLY A 294 23.32 -19.10 2.47
C GLY A 294 22.24 -20.17 2.28
N SER A 295 21.28 -20.28 3.20
CA SER A 295 20.16 -21.21 3.03
C SER A 295 19.29 -20.82 1.85
N SER A 296 19.09 -21.77 0.90
CA SER A 296 18.40 -21.56 -0.37
C SER A 296 16.87 -21.72 -0.28
N ASP A 297 16.27 -21.50 0.89
CA ASP A 297 14.82 -21.64 1.07
C ASP A 297 14.09 -20.37 0.55
N ALA A 298 14.20 -20.14 -0.74
CA ALA A 298 13.51 -19.07 -1.45
C ALA A 298 12.03 -19.42 -1.61
N ARG A 299 11.27 -19.33 -0.51
CA ARG A 299 9.81 -19.44 -0.56
C ARG A 299 9.28 -18.24 -1.31
N LEU A 300 8.87 -18.48 -2.54
CA LEU A 300 8.30 -17.46 -3.40
C LEU A 300 6.78 -17.48 -3.22
N GLY A 301 6.20 -16.32 -2.93
CA GLY A 301 4.74 -16.16 -2.92
C GLY A 301 4.09 -16.20 -4.31
N GLY A 302 4.90 -16.47 -5.34
CA GLY A 302 4.51 -16.46 -6.74
C GLY A 302 5.72 -16.40 -7.66
N ALA A 303 5.56 -15.86 -8.87
CA ALA A 303 6.61 -15.74 -9.86
C ALA A 303 6.70 -14.32 -10.44
N MET A 304 7.92 -13.92 -10.79
CA MET A 304 8.19 -12.63 -11.43
C MET A 304 8.96 -12.85 -12.74
N HIS A 305 8.54 -12.13 -13.79
CA HIS A 305 9.24 -12.13 -15.07
C HIS A 305 8.97 -10.82 -15.83
N GLU A 306 9.89 -10.38 -16.71
CA GLU A 306 9.69 -9.20 -17.56
C GLU A 306 8.56 -9.41 -18.59
N ASP A 307 8.31 -10.64 -18.98
CA ASP A 307 7.11 -11.05 -19.68
C ASP A 307 6.07 -11.57 -18.70
N LEU A 308 4.92 -10.88 -18.62
CA LEU A 308 3.88 -11.19 -17.65
C LEU A 308 3.21 -12.56 -17.90
N GLN A 309 3.15 -13.00 -19.15
CA GLN A 309 2.62 -14.32 -19.50
C GLN A 309 3.49 -15.45 -18.93
N THR A 310 4.79 -15.33 -19.08
CA THR A 310 5.77 -16.26 -18.47
C THR A 310 5.64 -16.26 -16.95
N ALA A 311 5.47 -15.08 -16.32
CA ALA A 311 5.22 -15.01 -14.89
C ALA A 311 3.95 -15.74 -14.46
N CYS A 312 2.86 -15.63 -15.25
CA CYS A 312 1.60 -16.32 -14.97
C CYS A 312 1.74 -17.84 -15.00
N PHE A 313 2.37 -18.39 -16.04
CA PHE A 313 2.58 -19.85 -16.12
C PHE A 313 3.49 -20.36 -14.99
N ALA A 314 4.54 -19.62 -14.65
CA ALA A 314 5.41 -19.97 -13.54
C ALA A 314 4.69 -19.90 -12.19
N ALA A 315 3.84 -18.86 -11.98
CA ALA A 315 3.06 -18.72 -10.76
C ALA A 315 2.04 -19.84 -10.55
N LEU A 316 1.39 -20.32 -11.64
CA LEU A 316 0.46 -21.46 -11.57
C LEU A 316 1.13 -22.76 -11.08
N ALA A 317 2.45 -22.87 -11.16
CA ALA A 317 3.19 -24.03 -10.65
C ALA A 317 3.57 -23.88 -9.16
N VAL A 318 3.37 -22.71 -8.55
CA VAL A 318 3.68 -22.47 -7.13
C VAL A 318 2.57 -23.07 -6.26
N PRO A 319 2.90 -23.94 -5.30
CA PRO A 319 1.94 -24.52 -4.39
C PRO A 319 1.24 -23.47 -3.52
N ARG A 320 -0.06 -23.59 -3.30
CA ARG A 320 -0.85 -22.64 -2.51
C ARG A 320 -0.31 -22.45 -1.09
N HIS A 321 0.17 -23.51 -0.46
CA HIS A 321 0.75 -23.43 0.88
C HIS A 321 2.04 -22.60 0.93
N GLU A 322 2.86 -22.59 -0.13
CA GLU A 322 4.06 -21.76 -0.21
C GLU A 322 3.70 -20.27 -0.30
N ALA A 323 2.70 -19.92 -1.14
CA ALA A 323 2.17 -18.58 -1.19
C ALA A 323 1.66 -18.12 0.20
N ARG A 324 0.91 -18.98 0.90
CA ARG A 324 0.47 -18.74 2.27
C ARG A 324 1.62 -18.52 3.23
N GLN A 325 2.64 -19.39 3.21
CA GLN A 325 3.81 -19.27 4.10
C GLN A 325 4.51 -17.93 3.92
N ARG A 326 4.64 -17.46 2.68
CA ARG A 326 5.22 -16.15 2.40
C ARG A 326 4.38 -15.00 2.97
N SER A 327 3.05 -15.09 2.94
CA SER A 327 2.16 -14.05 3.47
C SER A 327 2.30 -13.86 4.98
N LEU A 328 2.70 -14.89 5.72
CA LEU A 328 2.85 -14.84 7.18
C LEU A 328 4.01 -13.95 7.64
N ASP A 329 4.93 -13.60 6.75
CA ASP A 329 5.99 -12.63 7.03
C ASP A 329 5.46 -11.18 7.15
N PHE A 330 4.18 -10.96 6.81
CA PHE A 330 3.54 -9.65 6.82
C PHE A 330 2.49 -9.55 7.93
N SER A 331 2.90 -9.10 9.12
CA SER A 331 2.03 -8.94 10.28
C SER A 331 1.67 -7.48 10.54
N TRP A 332 0.37 -7.17 10.64
CA TRP A 332 -0.07 -5.83 11.03
C TRP A 332 0.36 -5.47 12.45
N THR A 333 0.39 -6.43 13.37
CA THR A 333 0.84 -6.21 14.75
C THR A 333 2.32 -5.81 14.78
N GLN A 334 3.17 -6.52 14.00
CA GLN A 334 4.58 -6.16 13.88
C GLN A 334 4.77 -4.81 13.18
N ALA A 335 4.02 -4.57 12.10
CA ALA A 335 4.06 -3.30 11.38
C ALA A 335 3.65 -2.12 12.28
N ALA A 336 2.62 -2.28 13.13
CA ALA A 336 2.19 -1.25 14.07
C ALA A 336 3.21 -1.02 15.21
N SER A 337 3.82 -2.08 15.72
CA SER A 337 4.90 -1.99 16.71
C SER A 337 6.11 -1.24 16.14
N LEU A 338 6.53 -1.58 14.93
CA LEU A 338 7.62 -0.90 14.24
C LEU A 338 7.28 0.57 13.94
N PHE A 339 6.05 0.84 13.49
CA PHE A 339 5.56 2.21 13.31
C PHE A 339 5.65 3.02 14.59
N ALA A 340 5.14 2.48 15.71
CA ALA A 340 5.16 3.13 17.01
C ALA A 340 6.60 3.44 17.48
N SER A 341 7.57 2.55 17.19
CA SER A 341 8.98 2.76 17.53
C SER A 341 9.64 3.91 16.74
N PHE A 342 9.10 4.25 15.57
CA PHE A 342 9.59 5.36 14.73
C PHE A 342 8.94 6.70 15.07
N LEU A 343 7.88 6.71 15.85
CA LEU A 343 7.25 7.95 16.30
C LEU A 343 8.19 8.72 17.22
N VAL A 344 8.14 10.04 17.12
CA VAL A 344 8.91 10.95 17.97
C VAL A 344 7.97 11.79 18.82
N PRO A 345 8.35 12.12 20.07
CA PRO A 345 7.57 13.05 20.89
C PRO A 345 7.37 14.38 20.17
N ALA A 346 6.12 14.83 20.07
CA ALA A 346 5.79 16.10 19.41
C ALA A 346 6.38 17.31 20.19
N HIS A 347 6.40 17.22 21.51
CA HIS A 347 6.94 18.24 22.41
C HIS A 347 8.35 17.84 22.87
N GLY A 348 9.34 18.64 22.54
CA GLY A 348 10.73 18.45 22.90
C GLY A 348 11.60 18.11 21.69
N ARG A 349 12.21 19.13 21.08
CA ARG A 349 13.40 18.90 20.27
C ARG A 349 14.53 18.48 21.23
N GLY A 350 14.73 17.17 21.37
CA GLY A 350 16.03 16.67 21.76
C GLY A 350 17.06 17.18 20.76
N ALA A 351 18.21 17.66 21.24
CA ALA A 351 19.30 18.15 20.42
C ALA A 351 19.63 17.14 19.29
N PRO A 352 20.07 17.59 18.11
CA PRO A 352 20.50 16.70 17.04
C PRO A 352 21.77 16.00 17.51
N GLY A 353 21.69 14.76 17.94
CA GLY A 353 22.88 14.03 18.38
C GLY A 353 22.71 12.81 19.26
N SER A 354 21.59 12.10 19.22
CA SER A 354 21.58 10.74 19.76
C SER A 354 20.91 9.79 18.76
N SER A 355 21.70 9.26 17.84
CA SER A 355 21.36 8.04 17.12
C SER A 355 21.16 6.94 18.15
N PRO A 356 20.03 6.24 18.20
CA PRO A 356 19.99 4.98 18.93
C PRO A 356 20.95 4.02 18.22
N ALA A 357 21.87 3.46 18.99
CA ALA A 357 22.79 2.43 18.53
C ALA A 357 21.98 1.32 17.81
N VAL A 358 22.45 0.94 16.65
CA VAL A 358 22.06 -0.30 15.98
C VAL A 358 22.36 -1.43 16.96
N VAL A 359 21.34 -1.99 17.58
CA VAL A 359 21.47 -3.26 18.29
C VAL A 359 21.61 -4.33 17.22
N THR A 360 22.84 -4.62 16.87
CA THR A 360 23.21 -5.86 16.20
C THR A 360 23.00 -6.95 17.24
N GLN A 361 21.91 -7.68 17.16
CA GLN A 361 21.82 -8.97 17.85
C GLN A 361 22.72 -9.94 17.08
N MET A 362 23.93 -10.13 17.64
CA MET A 362 24.73 -11.33 17.46
C MET A 362 24.14 -12.42 18.36
N SER A 363 23.73 -13.49 17.78
CA SER A 363 23.79 -14.90 18.19
C SER A 363 22.69 -15.69 17.46
#